data_362bbc8ac6e3a153092d4f934ce99a35
#
_entry.id   362bbc8ac6e3a153092d4f934ce99a35
#
_cell.length_a   1.000
_cell.length_b   1.000
_cell.length_c   1.000
_cell.angle_alpha   90.00
_cell.angle_beta   90.00
_cell.angle_gamma   90.00
#
_symmetry.space_group_name_H-M   'P 1'
#
loop_
_entity.id
_entity.type
_entity.pdbx_description
1 polymer ?
#
loop_
_entity_poly.entity_id
_entity_poly.type
_entity_poly.pdbx_seq_one_letter_code
_entity_poly.pdbx_strand_id
1 'polypeptide(L)'
;MSRHPIADVRSRMGKDLPILISLPKYKGRYVKFVCLVDRCRQYRTKNGDMMMFVIGSDETGKFDLVCMPNIYRQHADDLVKGNYLYVEGIVDKETSCLVKKLTRIEKE
;
A
#
# COMPACT_ATOMS: atom_id res chain seq x y z
N MET A 1 18.41 4.40 18.36
CA MET A 1 17.86 4.78 17.08
C MET A 1 16.61 4.00 16.78
N SER A 2 15.57 4.69 16.40
CA SER A 2 14.32 4.03 16.11
C SER A 2 14.32 3.47 14.69
N ARG A 3 13.71 2.33 14.55
CA ARG A 3 13.55 1.62 13.30
C ARG A 3 12.10 1.73 12.87
N HIS A 4 11.85 1.86 11.56
CA HIS A 4 10.49 1.91 11.07
C HIS A 4 9.80 0.59 11.41
N PRO A 5 8.65 0.61 12.10
CA PRO A 5 8.04 -0.64 12.59
C PRO A 5 7.63 -1.60 11.49
N ILE A 6 7.46 -1.12 10.27
CA ILE A 6 7.07 -1.98 9.15
C ILE A 6 8.14 -3.00 8.80
N ALA A 7 9.40 -2.73 9.14
CA ALA A 7 10.46 -3.69 8.87
C ALA A 7 10.24 -5.00 9.61
N ASP A 8 9.78 -4.92 10.87
CA ASP A 8 9.49 -6.10 11.65
C ASP A 8 8.26 -6.84 11.12
N VAL A 9 7.25 -6.09 10.70
CA VAL A 9 6.06 -6.67 10.10
C VAL A 9 6.41 -7.42 8.82
N ARG A 10 7.23 -6.82 7.97
CA ARG A 10 7.65 -7.46 6.72
C ARG A 10 8.40 -8.75 6.99
N SER A 11 9.27 -8.76 7.98
CA SER A 11 10.04 -9.96 8.33
C SER A 11 9.13 -11.10 8.74
N ARG A 12 8.01 -10.80 9.40
CA ARG A 12 7.04 -11.81 9.81
C ARG A 12 6.18 -12.30 8.66
N MET A 13 5.90 -11.41 7.68
CA MET A 13 5.02 -11.76 6.56
C MET A 13 5.75 -12.54 5.48
N GLY A 14 7.02 -12.26 5.25
CA GLY A 14 7.80 -12.99 4.25
C GLY A 14 9.13 -12.33 4.00
N LYS A 15 10.19 -13.13 3.98
CA LYS A 15 11.55 -12.62 3.82
C LYS A 15 11.81 -12.00 2.46
N ASP A 16 11.08 -12.48 1.44
CA ASP A 16 11.33 -12.08 0.07
C ASP A 16 10.43 -10.94 -0.40
N LEU A 17 9.65 -10.35 0.50
CA LEU A 17 8.81 -9.23 0.12
C LEU A 17 9.68 -8.01 -0.21
N PRO A 18 9.41 -7.35 -1.35
CA PRO A 18 10.21 -6.20 -1.76
C PRO A 18 10.01 -5.01 -0.82
N ILE A 19 11.06 -4.21 -0.70
CA ILE A 19 10.97 -2.92 0.00
C ILE A 19 10.43 -1.87 -0.98
N LEU A 20 9.87 -0.80 -0.44
CA LEU A 20 9.17 0.17 -1.30
C LEU A 20 10.09 0.85 -2.30
N ILE A 21 11.33 1.13 -1.91
CA ILE A 21 12.26 1.81 -2.82
C ILE A 21 12.61 0.94 -4.04
N SER A 22 12.39 -0.37 -3.93
CA SER A 22 12.67 -1.29 -5.06
C SER A 22 11.48 -1.45 -6.01
N LEU A 23 10.29 -0.97 -5.64
CA LEU A 23 9.09 -1.19 -6.43
C LEU A 23 9.16 -0.62 -7.85
N PRO A 24 9.81 0.52 -8.12
CA PRO A 24 9.90 1.02 -9.49
C PRO A 24 10.52 0.02 -10.47
N LYS A 25 11.36 -0.89 -9.99
CA LYS A 25 11.95 -1.94 -10.82
C LYS A 25 10.92 -2.92 -11.36
N TYR A 26 9.76 -2.99 -10.72
CA TYR A 26 8.72 -3.96 -11.07
C TYR A 26 7.61 -3.34 -11.89
N LYS A 27 7.84 -2.19 -12.49
CA LYS A 27 6.84 -1.51 -13.32
C LYS A 27 6.23 -2.48 -14.33
N GLY A 28 4.91 -2.53 -14.37
CA GLY A 28 4.16 -3.42 -15.22
C GLY A 28 3.97 -4.82 -14.66
N ARG A 29 4.50 -5.10 -13.48
CA ARG A 29 4.43 -6.42 -12.87
C ARG A 29 3.52 -6.42 -11.66
N TYR A 30 2.98 -7.61 -11.37
CA TYR A 30 2.22 -7.85 -10.15
C TYR A 30 3.19 -8.03 -8.99
N VAL A 31 2.95 -7.29 -7.90
CA VAL A 31 3.84 -7.32 -6.74
C VAL A 31 3.02 -7.48 -5.46
N LYS A 32 3.70 -7.94 -4.42
CA LYS A 32 3.14 -8.05 -3.07
C LYS A 32 4.13 -7.37 -2.14
N PHE A 33 3.61 -6.57 -1.23
CA PHE A 33 4.48 -5.86 -0.28
C PHE A 33 3.69 -5.42 0.94
N VAL A 34 4.40 -4.98 1.98
CA VAL A 34 3.78 -4.43 3.19
C VAL A 34 4.15 -2.97 3.31
N CYS A 35 3.25 -2.19 3.89
CA CYS A 35 3.50 -0.77 4.11
C CYS A 35 2.70 -0.27 5.30
N LEU A 36 3.13 0.89 5.81
CA LEU A 36 2.39 1.65 6.80
C LEU A 36 1.63 2.76 6.07
N VAL A 37 0.37 2.95 6.43
CA VAL A 37 -0.44 4.02 5.83
C VAL A 37 -0.02 5.35 6.45
N ASP A 38 0.63 6.18 5.67
CA ASP A 38 1.04 7.52 6.10
C ASP A 38 -0.06 8.55 5.90
N ARG A 39 -0.76 8.47 4.77
CA ARG A 39 -1.78 9.44 4.40
C ARG A 39 -2.78 8.81 3.45
N CYS A 40 -4.04 9.19 3.61
CA CYS A 40 -5.11 8.78 2.72
C CYS A 40 -5.80 10.01 2.17
N ARG A 41 -6.19 9.95 0.90
CA ARG A 41 -6.89 11.05 0.25
C ARG A 41 -8.00 10.47 -0.60
N GLN A 42 -9.23 10.91 -0.31
CA GLN A 42 -10.39 10.52 -1.11
C GLN A 42 -10.41 11.31 -2.42
N TYR A 43 -10.90 10.66 -3.46
CA TYR A 43 -11.05 11.29 -4.75
C TYR A 43 -12.33 10.76 -5.40
N ARG A 44 -13.15 11.67 -5.90
CA ARG A 44 -14.39 11.31 -6.59
C ARG A 44 -14.12 11.22 -8.09
N THR A 45 -14.49 10.09 -8.68
CA THR A 45 -14.33 9.90 -10.13
C THR A 45 -15.40 10.67 -10.87
N LYS A 46 -15.26 10.77 -12.20
CA LYS A 46 -16.24 11.46 -13.04
C LYS A 46 -17.61 10.81 -12.94
N ASN A 47 -17.67 9.52 -12.67
CA ASN A 47 -18.92 8.77 -12.53
C ASN A 47 -19.54 8.91 -11.14
N GLY A 48 -18.92 9.66 -10.25
CA GLY A 48 -19.42 9.85 -8.91
C GLY A 48 -18.98 8.81 -7.90
N ASP A 49 -18.17 7.84 -8.31
CA ASP A 49 -17.63 6.84 -7.41
C ASP A 49 -16.45 7.40 -6.62
N MET A 50 -16.28 6.90 -5.40
CA MET A 50 -15.16 7.31 -4.57
C MET A 50 -14.02 6.33 -4.69
N MET A 51 -12.82 6.84 -4.86
CA MET A 51 -11.60 6.06 -4.79
C MET A 51 -10.65 6.68 -3.76
N MET A 52 -9.59 5.98 -3.43
CA MET A 52 -8.66 6.42 -2.40
C MET A 52 -7.25 6.38 -2.94
N PHE A 53 -6.53 7.49 -2.74
CA PHE A 53 -5.09 7.52 -2.91
C PHE A 53 -4.45 7.39 -1.55
N VAL A 54 -3.51 6.47 -1.43
CA VAL A 54 -2.83 6.19 -0.16
C VAL A 54 -1.35 6.38 -0.37
N ILE A 55 -0.70 7.04 0.58
CA ILE A 55 0.75 7.08 0.63
C ILE A 55 1.19 6.06 1.66
N GLY A 56 1.80 4.98 1.17
CA GLY A 56 2.37 3.96 2.02
C GLY A 56 3.85 4.22 2.24
N SER A 57 4.36 3.77 3.36
CA SER A 57 5.78 3.96 3.67
C SER A 57 6.36 2.71 4.33
N ASP A 58 7.67 2.61 4.24
CA ASP A 58 8.45 1.66 5.03
C ASP A 58 9.77 2.34 5.40
N GLU A 59 10.72 1.55 5.90
CA GLU A 59 12.00 2.13 6.32
C GLU A 59 12.85 2.65 5.17
N THR A 60 12.49 2.34 3.92
CA THR A 60 13.27 2.74 2.75
C THR A 60 12.69 3.94 2.00
N GLY A 61 11.40 4.22 2.17
CA GLY A 61 10.79 5.33 1.45
C GLY A 61 9.28 5.23 1.39
N LYS A 62 8.70 5.91 0.42
CA LYS A 62 7.25 5.99 0.25
C LYS A 62 6.85 5.56 -1.16
N PHE A 63 5.61 5.09 -1.28
CA PHE A 63 5.08 4.67 -2.57
C PHE A 63 3.58 4.95 -2.58
N ASP A 64 3.07 5.42 -3.71
CA ASP A 64 1.65 5.73 -3.85
C ASP A 64 0.86 4.47 -4.15
N LEU A 65 -0.30 4.34 -3.52
CA LEU A 65 -1.24 3.25 -3.77
C LEU A 65 -2.53 3.84 -4.31
N VAL A 66 -3.02 3.26 -5.38
CA VAL A 66 -4.29 3.69 -5.99
C VAL A 66 -5.33 2.61 -5.70
N CYS A 67 -6.33 2.96 -4.90
CA CYS A 67 -7.42 2.05 -4.56
C CYS A 67 -8.65 2.48 -5.34
N MET A 68 -8.98 1.72 -6.38
CA MET A 68 -10.15 2.00 -7.20
C MET A 68 -11.43 1.80 -6.39
N PRO A 69 -12.59 2.27 -6.86
CA PRO A 69 -13.80 2.28 -6.03
C PRO A 69 -14.19 0.92 -5.45
N ASN A 70 -14.01 -0.17 -6.19
CA ASN A 70 -14.35 -1.49 -5.66
C ASN A 70 -13.45 -1.88 -4.50
N ILE A 71 -12.17 -1.55 -4.56
CA ILE A 71 -11.22 -1.82 -3.48
C ILE A 71 -11.53 -0.92 -2.29
N TYR A 72 -11.77 0.36 -2.54
CA TYR A 72 -12.10 1.29 -1.47
C TYR A 72 -13.35 0.86 -0.71
N ARG A 73 -14.41 0.46 -1.42
CA ARG A 73 -15.64 0.02 -0.75
C ARG A 73 -15.42 -1.19 0.15
N GLN A 74 -14.57 -2.13 -0.29
CA GLN A 74 -14.30 -3.33 0.49
C GLN A 74 -13.40 -3.07 1.69
N HIS A 75 -12.53 -2.05 1.60
CA HIS A 75 -11.46 -1.85 2.56
C HIS A 75 -11.44 -0.45 3.17
N ALA A 76 -12.57 0.26 3.15
CA ALA A 76 -12.61 1.63 3.68
C ALA A 76 -12.11 1.69 5.12
N ASP A 77 -12.47 0.72 5.94
CA ASP A 77 -12.08 0.69 7.34
C ASP A 77 -10.61 0.37 7.55
N ASP A 78 -9.98 -0.24 6.55
CA ASP A 78 -8.56 -0.60 6.61
C ASP A 78 -7.66 0.53 6.12
N LEU A 79 -8.20 1.43 5.31
CA LEU A 79 -7.44 2.50 4.69
C LEU A 79 -7.41 3.72 5.59
N VAL A 80 -6.80 3.57 6.74
CA VAL A 80 -6.73 4.58 7.79
C VAL A 80 -5.28 4.80 8.17
N LYS A 81 -4.90 6.06 8.34
CA LYS A 81 -3.54 6.42 8.73
C LYS A 81 -3.11 5.64 9.97
N GLY A 82 -1.92 5.07 9.92
CA GLY A 82 -1.36 4.30 11.02
C GLY A 82 -1.56 2.80 10.91
N ASN A 83 -2.40 2.35 10.00
CA ASN A 83 -2.60 0.92 9.80
C ASN A 83 -1.47 0.32 8.98
N TYR A 84 -1.19 -0.95 9.24
CA TYR A 84 -0.25 -1.74 8.44
C TYR A 84 -1.03 -2.55 7.43
N LEU A 85 -0.58 -2.54 6.19
CA LEU A 85 -1.27 -3.21 5.10
C LEU A 85 -0.35 -4.18 4.36
N TYR A 86 -0.91 -5.32 4.01
CA TYR A 86 -0.32 -6.23 3.03
C TYR A 86 -1.03 -5.97 1.71
N VAL A 87 -0.29 -5.52 0.72
CA VAL A 87 -0.85 -5.03 -0.54
C VAL A 87 -0.42 -5.92 -1.69
N GLU A 88 -1.36 -6.24 -2.57
CA GLU A 88 -1.07 -6.93 -3.82
C GLU A 88 -1.62 -6.09 -4.96
N GLY A 89 -0.82 -5.90 -5.99
CA GLY A 89 -1.25 -5.10 -7.12
C GLY A 89 -0.20 -5.01 -8.21
N ILE A 90 -0.47 -4.16 -9.18
CA ILE A 90 0.40 -3.96 -10.34
C ILE A 90 1.08 -2.60 -10.20
N VAL A 91 2.39 -2.57 -10.35
CA VAL A 91 3.13 -1.31 -10.37
C VAL A 91 2.81 -0.65 -11.71
N ASP A 92 1.90 0.32 -11.67
CA ASP A 92 1.38 0.99 -12.85
C ASP A 92 2.35 2.04 -13.37
N LYS A 93 2.95 2.79 -12.45
CA LYS A 93 3.93 3.82 -12.74
C LYS A 93 5.11 3.63 -11.79
N GLU A 94 6.22 4.29 -12.09
CA GLU A 94 7.40 4.18 -11.26
C GLU A 94 7.15 4.61 -9.82
N THR A 95 6.09 5.40 -9.58
CA THR A 95 5.78 5.94 -8.25
C THR A 95 4.48 5.43 -7.67
N SER A 96 3.73 4.58 -8.40
CA SER A 96 2.42 4.16 -7.91
C SER A 96 2.09 2.73 -8.25
N CYS A 97 1.26 2.13 -7.40
CA CYS A 97 0.78 0.77 -7.54
C CYS A 97 -0.74 0.80 -7.60
N LEU A 98 -1.30 0.11 -8.59
CA LEU A 98 -2.74 -0.10 -8.68
C LEU A 98 -3.09 -1.30 -7.82
N VAL A 99 -3.76 -1.06 -6.70
CA VAL A 99 -4.06 -2.08 -5.71
C VAL A 99 -5.13 -3.03 -6.24
N LYS A 100 -4.85 -4.33 -6.19
CA LYS A 100 -5.80 -5.37 -6.58
C LYS A 100 -6.35 -6.11 -5.38
N LYS A 101 -5.55 -6.24 -4.33
CA LYS A 101 -5.95 -6.94 -3.12
C LYS A 101 -5.25 -6.30 -1.93
N LEU A 102 -5.90 -6.33 -0.79
CA LEU A 102 -5.45 -5.59 0.38
C LEU A 102 -5.86 -6.33 1.63
N THR A 103 -4.97 -6.40 2.60
CA THR A 103 -5.26 -7.03 3.89
C THR A 103 -4.63 -6.19 4.99
N ARG A 104 -5.43 -5.85 5.99
CA ARG A 104 -4.90 -5.16 7.16
C ARG A 104 -4.12 -6.14 8.02
N ILE A 105 -2.95 -5.72 8.48
CA ILE A 105 -2.10 -6.52 9.35
C ILE A 105 -2.29 -6.04 10.77
N GLU A 106 -2.57 -6.98 11.67
CA GLU A 106 -2.73 -6.64 13.07
C GLU A 106 -1.40 -6.32 13.72
N LYS A 107 -1.38 -5.27 14.53
CA LYS A 107 -0.23 -4.96 15.35
C LYS A 107 -0.21 -5.86 16.57
N GLU A 108 0.97 -6.16 17.01
CA GLU A 108 1.11 -6.85 18.29
C GLU A 108 1.51 -5.91 19.40
#